data_9be399a0a9fc6edf1b46c8c01ecfd9ae
#
_entry.id   9be399a0a9fc6edf1b46c8c01ecfd9ae
#
_cell.length_a   1.000
_cell.length_b   1.000
_cell.length_c   1.000
_cell.angle_alpha   90.00
_cell.angle_beta   90.00
_cell.angle_gamma   90.00
#
_symmetry.space_group_name_H-M   'P 1'
#
loop_
_entity.id
_entity.type
_entity.pdbx_description
1 polymer ?
#
loop_
_entity_poly.entity_id
_entity_poly.type
_entity_poly.pdbx_seq_one_letter_code
_entity_poly.pdbx_strand_id
1 'polypeptide(L)'
;MHIERDKTLIRDIDVKYSFNGKKLAGLILLALNATIAQAAEVPTGAKLAPVQELVRANGYEPATLDPNLAESNVEFYIFNDLFEGLLRVGKEGEVIPALAQKWEHQGNVWTFHLRPQAKWSNGDPVTADDFVYSWRRLTDPKTASPYGSYLASAYVLNAAAINAGSKPPSELGVKALDAHTLQVTLSEPNAYLLKQLVHFPVLPVNRKVVEQYGKNWTQPAHFVGNGAFRLSEWVVNEKVVVERNPLYWDNANTVLNKVTFLPIQGFPEVARFRAGEVELGYTTPPELYQQLKKTLGDQQLVTYPLLSTSYFAFNNRQTPFNDVRVRQALNLALDKEIIAGKVLGYGQQPAWTFTPTGAGGYRLQAGAAAGLTPEQRHAQAKQLLAEAGFNAEHPLRFTVLYSNDATIKKIVIAAAAMWKKNL
;
A
#
# COMPACT_ATOMS: atom_id res chain seq x y z
N MET A 1 41.52 12.13 -9.68
CA MET A 1 41.67 13.34 -8.88
C MET A 1 41.58 12.89 -7.42
N HIS A 2 42.76 12.77 -6.78
CA HIS A 2 42.92 12.35 -5.39
C HIS A 2 42.40 13.45 -4.47
N ILE A 3 41.68 13.08 -3.42
CA ILE A 3 41.46 13.93 -2.25
C ILE A 3 41.95 13.16 -1.03
N GLU A 4 43.02 13.71 -0.45
CA GLU A 4 43.71 13.26 0.75
C GLU A 4 42.80 13.36 1.98
N ARG A 5 43.02 12.40 2.88
CA ARG A 5 42.48 12.41 4.25
C ARG A 5 43.39 13.25 5.14
N ASP A 6 42.83 14.24 5.78
CA ASP A 6 43.50 14.91 6.87
C ASP A 6 43.10 14.31 8.23
N LYS A 7 44.10 13.74 8.91
CA LYS A 7 44.01 13.25 10.28
C LYS A 7 44.71 14.28 11.13
N THR A 8 44.01 14.97 12.03
CA THR A 8 44.59 15.42 13.28
C THR A 8 43.56 16.14 14.17
N LEU A 9 43.50 15.68 15.38
CA LEU A 9 43.36 16.32 16.68
C LEU A 9 42.26 15.73 17.56
N ILE A 10 42.68 14.63 18.24
CA ILE A 10 42.08 14.26 19.53
C ILE A 10 43.05 14.77 20.58
N ARG A 11 42.62 15.72 21.40
CA ARG A 11 43.33 16.10 22.62
C ARG A 11 42.74 15.34 23.79
N ASP A 12 43.57 14.52 24.41
CA ASP A 12 43.32 13.85 25.68
C ASP A 12 43.15 14.89 26.80
N ILE A 13 42.02 14.78 27.52
CA ILE A 13 41.85 15.47 28.80
C ILE A 13 41.95 14.41 29.89
N ASP A 14 43.14 14.36 30.50
CA ASP A 14 43.41 13.59 31.71
C ASP A 14 42.75 14.27 32.93
N VAL A 15 41.73 13.65 33.51
CA VAL A 15 41.17 14.06 34.80
C VAL A 15 41.60 13.04 35.85
N LYS A 16 42.62 13.40 36.62
CA LYS A 16 43.06 12.67 37.82
C LYS A 16 42.08 12.94 38.96
N TYR A 17 41.33 11.92 39.39
CA TYR A 17 40.63 11.95 40.68
C TYR A 17 41.48 11.27 41.77
N SER A 18 41.84 12.03 42.80
CA SER A 18 42.44 11.56 44.03
C SER A 18 41.35 11.11 45.00
N PHE A 19 41.35 9.83 45.36
CA PHE A 19 40.49 9.30 46.41
C PHE A 19 41.19 9.38 47.76
N ASN A 20 40.63 10.15 48.71
CA ASN A 20 40.97 10.06 50.13
C ASN A 20 39.78 9.41 50.88
N GLY A 21 40.09 8.34 51.59
CA GLY A 21 39.12 7.42 52.18
C GLY A 21 38.52 7.86 53.51
N LYS A 22 37.49 7.10 53.82
CA LYS A 22 36.79 6.92 55.12
C LYS A 22 35.56 7.81 55.34
N LYS A 23 34.35 7.27 54.98
CA LYS A 23 33.29 7.00 55.97
C LYS A 23 32.14 6.22 55.31
N LEU A 24 31.78 5.08 55.92
CA LEU A 24 30.65 4.23 55.65
C LEU A 24 29.34 5.02 55.84
N ALA A 25 28.53 5.17 54.85
CA ALA A 25 27.09 5.48 54.97
C ALA A 25 26.40 5.02 53.71
N GLY A 26 25.26 4.30 53.90
CA GLY A 26 24.56 3.48 52.93
C GLY A 26 24.29 4.16 51.59
N LEU A 27 24.78 3.58 50.52
CA LEU A 27 24.39 3.90 49.16
C LEU A 27 23.14 3.08 48.80
N ILE A 28 22.00 3.75 48.83
CA ILE A 28 20.80 3.29 48.09
C ILE A 28 21.18 3.42 46.60
N LEU A 29 21.42 2.28 45.96
CA LEU A 29 21.50 2.21 44.49
C LEU A 29 20.12 2.50 43.94
N LEU A 30 19.84 3.77 43.66
CA LEU A 30 18.81 4.11 42.65
C LEU A 30 19.38 3.67 41.31
N ALA A 31 19.02 2.47 40.84
CA ALA A 31 19.15 2.10 39.44
C ALA A 31 18.24 3.03 38.64
N LEU A 32 18.81 4.15 38.14
CA LEU A 32 18.22 4.85 37.02
C LEU A 32 18.26 3.87 35.84
N ASN A 33 17.14 3.23 35.59
CA ASN A 33 16.87 2.70 34.26
C ASN A 33 16.77 3.91 33.32
N ALA A 34 17.90 4.44 32.89
CA ALA A 34 17.97 5.23 31.69
C ALA A 34 17.59 4.28 30.54
N THR A 35 16.32 4.24 30.17
CA THR A 35 15.93 3.75 28.85
C THR A 35 16.73 4.59 27.86
N ILE A 36 17.81 4.02 27.33
CA ILE A 36 18.51 4.58 26.19
C ILE A 36 17.43 4.63 25.11
N ALA A 37 16.89 5.83 24.89
CA ALA A 37 16.02 6.08 23.75
C ALA A 37 16.87 5.77 22.52
N GLN A 38 16.58 4.64 21.91
CA GLN A 38 17.26 4.21 20.71
C GLN A 38 16.96 5.28 19.65
N ALA A 39 17.99 5.96 19.17
CA ALA A 39 17.84 6.97 18.14
C ALA A 39 17.29 6.29 16.89
N ALA A 40 16.39 7.00 16.19
CA ALA A 40 15.84 6.52 14.93
C ALA A 40 16.96 6.06 13.99
N GLU A 41 16.75 4.93 13.30
CA GLU A 41 17.69 4.42 12.30
C GLU A 41 17.77 5.40 11.13
N VAL A 42 18.77 6.27 11.19
CA VAL A 42 19.09 7.21 10.10
C VAL A 42 20.24 6.60 9.30
N PRO A 43 20.18 6.55 7.97
CA PRO A 43 21.27 6.05 7.15
C PRO A 43 22.59 6.72 7.51
N THR A 44 23.67 5.94 7.61
CA THR A 44 25.00 6.45 7.97
C THR A 44 25.42 7.55 7.01
N GLY A 45 25.75 8.73 7.56
CA GLY A 45 26.13 9.92 6.78
C GLY A 45 24.95 10.77 6.27
N ALA A 46 23.71 10.40 6.54
CA ALA A 46 22.56 11.24 6.21
C ALA A 46 22.56 12.50 7.10
N LYS A 47 22.43 13.66 6.46
CA LYS A 47 22.27 14.94 7.14
C LYS A 47 20.78 15.23 7.27
N LEU A 48 20.27 15.19 8.48
CA LEU A 48 18.88 15.55 8.76
C LEU A 48 18.64 17.04 8.52
N ALA A 49 17.46 17.37 7.98
CA ALA A 49 17.01 18.76 7.90
C ALA A 49 16.85 19.36 9.32
N PRO A 50 17.00 20.69 9.50
CA PRO A 50 16.80 21.33 10.80
C PRO A 50 15.38 21.14 11.34
N VAL A 51 14.38 21.09 10.45
CA VAL A 51 12.98 20.82 10.76
C VAL A 51 12.62 19.47 10.15
N GLN A 52 12.11 18.56 10.97
CA GLN A 52 11.72 17.22 10.56
C GLN A 52 10.24 17.22 10.17
N GLU A 53 9.92 17.84 9.05
CA GLU A 53 8.60 17.91 8.46
C GLU A 53 8.66 17.44 6.99
N LEU A 54 7.57 16.90 6.47
CA LEU A 54 7.47 16.45 5.10
C LEU A 54 6.14 16.95 4.51
N VAL A 55 6.19 17.60 3.36
CA VAL A 55 5.02 17.90 2.53
C VAL A 55 5.02 16.97 1.34
N ARG A 56 3.94 16.21 1.16
CA ARG A 56 3.82 15.27 0.06
C ARG A 56 2.54 15.44 -0.74
N ALA A 57 2.63 15.21 -2.03
CA ALA A 57 1.45 15.01 -2.86
C ALA A 57 0.80 13.65 -2.53
N ASN A 58 -0.52 13.58 -2.57
CA ASN A 58 -1.29 12.38 -2.23
C ASN A 58 -2.37 12.04 -3.28
N GLY A 59 -2.29 12.62 -4.47
CA GLY A 59 -3.23 12.36 -5.56
C GLY A 59 -4.48 13.20 -5.46
N TYR A 60 -5.51 12.70 -4.79
CA TYR A 60 -6.80 13.36 -4.62
C TYR A 60 -7.27 13.29 -3.17
N GLU A 61 -8.39 13.93 -2.90
CA GLU A 61 -8.99 13.98 -1.57
C GLU A 61 -9.33 12.56 -1.08
N PRO A 62 -8.93 12.16 0.16
CA PRO A 62 -9.37 10.91 0.74
C PRO A 62 -10.89 10.94 0.98
N ALA A 63 -11.59 9.89 0.55
CA ALA A 63 -13.03 9.79 0.73
C ALA A 63 -13.40 9.57 2.21
N THR A 64 -12.52 8.95 2.97
CA THR A 64 -12.69 8.65 4.39
C THR A 64 -11.35 8.38 5.07
N LEU A 65 -11.28 8.57 6.39
CA LEU A 65 -10.18 8.08 7.22
C LEU A 65 -10.59 6.88 8.09
N ASP A 66 -11.66 6.18 7.72
CA ASP A 66 -12.09 4.92 8.32
C ASP A 66 -11.54 3.75 7.50
N PRO A 67 -10.59 2.95 8.04
CA PRO A 67 -9.95 1.88 7.28
C PRO A 67 -10.92 0.76 6.86
N ASN A 68 -12.04 0.59 7.56
CA ASN A 68 -13.05 -0.40 7.15
C ASN A 68 -13.94 0.10 5.99
N LEU A 69 -13.91 1.41 5.64
CA LEU A 69 -14.75 2.02 4.60
C LEU A 69 -13.96 2.57 3.41
N ALA A 70 -12.64 2.61 3.51
CA ALA A 70 -11.75 3.12 2.46
C ALA A 70 -11.60 2.14 1.30
N GLU A 71 -11.26 2.67 0.10
CA GLU A 71 -11.12 1.87 -1.13
C GLU A 71 -9.82 2.10 -1.88
N SER A 72 -9.11 3.18 -1.61
CA SER A 72 -8.07 3.65 -2.52
C SER A 72 -6.69 3.80 -1.90
N ASN A 73 -5.69 3.99 -2.76
CA ASN A 73 -4.31 4.17 -2.34
C ASN A 73 -4.08 5.50 -1.62
N VAL A 74 -4.92 6.52 -1.84
CA VAL A 74 -4.71 7.83 -1.18
C VAL A 74 -5.01 7.74 0.31
N GLU A 75 -6.02 6.95 0.71
CA GLU A 75 -6.28 6.63 2.11
C GLU A 75 -5.19 5.72 2.69
N PHE A 76 -4.75 4.71 1.92
CA PHE A 76 -3.72 3.77 2.34
C PHE A 76 -2.42 4.47 2.78
N TYR A 77 -1.98 5.49 2.02
CA TYR A 77 -0.77 6.23 2.40
C TYR A 77 -0.93 6.98 3.73
N ILE A 78 -2.11 7.53 4.00
CA ILE A 78 -2.39 8.22 5.27
C ILE A 78 -2.52 7.19 6.41
N PHE A 79 -3.13 6.03 6.14
CA PHE A 79 -3.27 4.98 7.15
C PHE A 79 -1.95 4.39 7.63
N ASN A 80 -0.93 4.32 6.79
CA ASN A 80 0.40 3.88 7.20
C ASN A 80 1.03 4.76 8.29
N ASP A 81 0.60 6.01 8.38
CA ASP A 81 1.04 6.95 9.40
C ASP A 81 0.12 6.92 10.64
N LEU A 82 -1.19 6.80 10.44
CA LEU A 82 -2.20 6.91 11.49
C LEU A 82 -2.48 5.60 12.24
N PHE A 83 -2.21 4.46 11.60
CA PHE A 83 -2.52 3.13 12.16
C PHE A 83 -1.35 2.17 12.01
N GLU A 84 -1.36 1.16 12.85
CA GLU A 84 -0.52 -0.02 12.74
C GLU A 84 -1.37 -1.29 12.90
N GLY A 85 -1.17 -2.27 12.01
CA GLY A 85 -1.84 -3.57 12.03
C GLY A 85 -1.07 -4.62 12.84
N LEU A 86 -1.48 -5.88 12.72
CA LEU A 86 -0.74 -7.01 13.32
C LEU A 86 0.68 -7.08 12.75
N LEU A 87 0.79 -6.89 11.45
CA LEU A 87 1.99 -7.02 10.65
C LEU A 87 2.14 -5.81 9.73
N ARG A 88 3.34 -5.55 9.24
CA ARG A 88 3.61 -4.51 8.24
C ARG A 88 4.53 -5.04 7.14
N VAL A 89 4.64 -4.30 6.07
CA VAL A 89 5.59 -4.57 4.98
C VAL A 89 6.93 -3.92 5.33
N GLY A 90 8.00 -4.68 5.24
CA GLY A 90 9.37 -4.20 5.40
C GLY A 90 9.93 -3.56 4.13
N LYS A 91 11.18 -3.11 4.19
CA LYS A 91 11.84 -2.34 3.11
C LYS A 91 11.97 -3.13 1.79
N GLU A 92 12.09 -4.45 1.87
CA GLU A 92 12.23 -5.33 0.71
C GLU A 92 10.91 -6.01 0.30
N GLY A 93 9.78 -5.59 0.89
CA GLY A 93 8.46 -6.16 0.62
C GLY A 93 8.15 -7.42 1.43
N GLU A 94 9.01 -7.79 2.38
CA GLU A 94 8.82 -8.89 3.33
C GLU A 94 7.77 -8.50 4.39
N VAL A 95 7.12 -9.50 4.98
CA VAL A 95 6.21 -9.30 6.11
C VAL A 95 7.01 -9.30 7.40
N ILE A 96 6.91 -8.23 8.17
CA ILE A 96 7.62 -8.06 9.44
C ILE A 96 6.65 -7.83 10.60
N PRO A 97 7.07 -8.12 11.86
CA PRO A 97 6.30 -7.82 13.05
C PRO A 97 5.93 -6.34 13.17
N ALA A 98 4.68 -6.07 13.57
CA ALA A 98 4.20 -4.74 13.92
C ALA A 98 3.56 -4.80 15.32
N LEU A 99 2.24 -4.62 15.50
CA LEU A 99 1.61 -4.82 16.80
C LEU A 99 1.74 -6.26 17.30
N ALA A 100 1.68 -7.26 16.44
CA ALA A 100 2.05 -8.63 16.78
C ALA A 100 3.57 -8.77 16.78
N GLN A 101 4.16 -8.97 17.96
CA GLN A 101 5.60 -9.18 18.09
C GLN A 101 6.04 -10.61 17.71
N LYS A 102 5.12 -11.57 17.78
CA LYS A 102 5.30 -12.97 17.35
C LYS A 102 3.95 -13.62 17.07
N TRP A 103 3.97 -14.71 16.34
CA TRP A 103 2.81 -15.56 16.06
C TRP A 103 3.23 -17.00 15.87
N GLU A 104 2.30 -17.90 16.07
CA GLU A 104 2.40 -19.32 15.76
C GLU A 104 1.06 -19.82 15.22
N HIS A 105 1.08 -21.01 14.60
CA HIS A 105 -0.16 -21.69 14.20
C HIS A 105 -0.11 -23.19 14.42
N GLN A 106 -1.26 -23.76 14.71
CA GLN A 106 -1.49 -25.20 14.77
C GLN A 106 -2.66 -25.55 13.83
N GLY A 107 -2.35 -26.18 12.71
CA GLY A 107 -3.33 -26.37 11.64
C GLY A 107 -3.88 -25.02 11.15
N ASN A 108 -5.18 -24.87 11.19
CA ASN A 108 -5.89 -23.67 10.77
C ASN A 108 -6.06 -22.59 11.86
N VAL A 109 -5.51 -22.82 13.06
CA VAL A 109 -5.62 -21.88 14.17
C VAL A 109 -4.31 -21.11 14.31
N TRP A 110 -4.38 -19.79 14.13
CA TRP A 110 -3.28 -18.86 14.27
C TRP A 110 -3.42 -18.08 15.57
N THR A 111 -2.31 -17.87 16.26
CA THR A 111 -2.26 -17.11 17.51
C THR A 111 -1.23 -16.00 17.38
N PHE A 112 -1.66 -14.76 17.58
CA PHE A 112 -0.82 -13.56 17.51
C PHE A 112 -0.65 -12.96 18.89
N HIS A 113 0.60 -12.69 19.30
CA HIS A 113 0.92 -12.07 20.59
C HIS A 113 1.23 -10.60 20.38
N LEU A 114 0.38 -9.74 20.89
CA LEU A 114 0.47 -8.29 20.75
C LEU A 114 1.48 -7.70 21.73
N ARG A 115 2.03 -6.53 21.35
CA ARG A 115 2.91 -5.74 22.22
C ARG A 115 2.12 -5.14 23.38
N PRO A 116 2.43 -5.48 24.63
CA PRO A 116 1.66 -4.98 25.78
C PRO A 116 1.81 -3.47 26.04
N GLN A 117 2.89 -2.84 25.49
CA GLN A 117 3.12 -1.41 25.59
C GLN A 117 2.41 -0.58 24.50
N ALA A 118 1.77 -1.22 23.52
CA ALA A 118 1.08 -0.53 22.45
C ALA A 118 -0.12 0.28 22.97
N LYS A 119 -0.23 1.52 22.53
CA LYS A 119 -1.27 2.46 22.95
C LYS A 119 -1.93 3.14 21.74
N TRP A 120 -3.18 3.45 21.93
CA TRP A 120 -3.88 4.42 21.12
C TRP A 120 -3.38 5.83 21.41
N SER A 121 -3.56 6.77 20.47
CA SER A 121 -3.12 8.17 20.59
C SER A 121 -3.81 8.95 21.73
N ASN A 122 -4.91 8.42 22.30
CA ASN A 122 -5.57 8.93 23.49
C ASN A 122 -5.04 8.33 24.80
N GLY A 123 -4.07 7.40 24.73
CA GLY A 123 -3.46 6.75 25.88
C GLY A 123 -4.08 5.41 26.30
N ASP A 124 -5.23 5.03 25.78
CA ASP A 124 -5.83 3.71 26.00
C ASP A 124 -4.87 2.60 25.48
N PRO A 125 -4.82 1.41 26.12
CA PRO A 125 -4.06 0.28 25.59
C PRO A 125 -4.69 -0.22 24.28
N VAL A 126 -3.87 -0.65 23.32
CA VAL A 126 -4.31 -1.43 22.16
C VAL A 126 -4.43 -2.90 22.58
N THR A 127 -5.58 -3.50 22.32
CA THR A 127 -5.88 -4.86 22.78
C THR A 127 -6.32 -5.78 21.63
N ALA A 128 -6.33 -7.08 21.88
CA ALA A 128 -6.87 -8.06 20.94
C ALA A 128 -8.37 -7.84 20.64
N ASP A 129 -9.12 -7.29 21.60
CA ASP A 129 -10.53 -6.96 21.38
C ASP A 129 -10.75 -5.85 20.36
N ASP A 130 -9.79 -4.93 20.17
CA ASP A 130 -9.87 -3.90 19.12
C ASP A 130 -9.83 -4.53 17.71
N PHE A 131 -9.02 -5.57 17.52
CA PHE A 131 -9.00 -6.35 16.29
C PHE A 131 -10.29 -7.15 16.10
N VAL A 132 -10.78 -7.82 17.16
CA VAL A 132 -12.04 -8.57 17.12
C VAL A 132 -13.19 -7.64 16.70
N TYR A 133 -13.25 -6.46 17.29
CA TYR A 133 -14.26 -5.44 16.97
C TYR A 133 -14.14 -4.98 15.53
N SER A 134 -12.95 -4.55 15.11
CA SER A 134 -12.70 -4.04 13.75
C SER A 134 -13.03 -5.06 12.67
N TRP A 135 -12.61 -6.32 12.86
CA TRP A 135 -12.81 -7.37 11.86
C TRP A 135 -14.26 -7.83 11.78
N ARG A 136 -14.99 -7.86 12.89
CA ARG A 136 -16.44 -8.07 12.91
C ARG A 136 -17.17 -6.96 12.21
N ARG A 137 -16.76 -5.70 12.45
CA ARG A 137 -17.32 -4.53 11.78
C ARG A 137 -17.03 -4.56 10.27
N LEU A 138 -15.81 -4.88 9.86
CA LEU A 138 -15.43 -5.03 8.44
C LEU A 138 -16.33 -6.03 7.71
N THR A 139 -16.63 -7.16 8.35
CA THR A 139 -17.35 -8.28 7.72
C THR A 139 -18.88 -8.13 7.83
N ASP A 140 -19.39 -7.29 8.74
CA ASP A 140 -20.83 -7.04 8.91
C ASP A 140 -21.41 -6.32 7.68
N PRO A 141 -22.40 -6.90 6.98
CA PRO A 141 -23.02 -6.24 5.83
C PRO A 141 -23.66 -4.88 6.17
N LYS A 142 -24.02 -4.63 7.45
CA LYS A 142 -24.52 -3.33 7.89
C LYS A 142 -23.49 -2.22 7.81
N THR A 143 -22.20 -2.54 7.89
CA THR A 143 -21.10 -1.59 7.70
C THR A 143 -20.99 -1.15 6.24
N ALA A 144 -21.49 -1.95 5.30
CA ALA A 144 -21.39 -1.73 3.86
C ALA A 144 -19.95 -1.47 3.39
N SER A 145 -18.99 -2.18 3.99
CA SER A 145 -17.57 -2.07 3.62
C SER A 145 -17.33 -2.53 2.19
N PRO A 146 -16.58 -1.77 1.37
CA PRO A 146 -16.12 -2.23 0.06
C PRO A 146 -15.27 -3.50 0.14
N TYR A 147 -14.61 -3.70 1.29
CA TYR A 147 -13.80 -4.88 1.61
C TYR A 147 -14.50 -5.89 2.52
N GLY A 148 -15.83 -5.88 2.63
CA GLY A 148 -16.58 -6.80 3.50
C GLY A 148 -16.28 -8.28 3.27
N SER A 149 -15.93 -8.67 2.03
CA SER A 149 -15.54 -10.04 1.67
C SER A 149 -14.04 -10.35 1.89
N TYR A 150 -13.23 -9.39 2.37
CA TYR A 150 -11.77 -9.55 2.46
C TYR A 150 -11.36 -10.72 3.36
N LEU A 151 -11.96 -10.81 4.55
CA LEU A 151 -11.66 -11.90 5.48
C LEU A 151 -12.18 -13.27 4.98
N ALA A 152 -13.20 -13.27 4.12
CA ALA A 152 -13.64 -14.50 3.43
C ALA A 152 -12.59 -14.97 2.42
N SER A 153 -11.96 -14.08 1.67
CA SER A 153 -10.85 -14.41 0.76
C SER A 153 -9.59 -14.88 1.52
N ALA A 154 -9.45 -14.52 2.78
CA ALA A 154 -8.42 -15.00 3.67
C ALA A 154 -8.79 -16.31 4.38
N TYR A 155 -9.95 -16.89 4.07
CA TYR A 155 -10.52 -18.10 4.68
C TYR A 155 -10.78 -17.99 6.19
N VAL A 156 -10.98 -16.78 6.73
CA VAL A 156 -11.37 -16.65 8.14
C VAL A 156 -12.73 -17.31 8.35
N LEU A 157 -12.80 -18.19 9.34
CA LEU A 157 -13.99 -19.03 9.61
C LEU A 157 -15.25 -18.17 9.72
N ASN A 158 -16.32 -18.58 9.06
CA ASN A 158 -17.62 -17.91 8.97
C ASN A 158 -17.64 -16.54 8.24
N ALA A 159 -16.51 -15.98 7.79
CA ALA A 159 -16.49 -14.67 7.18
C ALA A 159 -17.40 -14.55 5.94
N ALA A 160 -17.40 -15.56 5.06
CA ALA A 160 -18.28 -15.59 3.89
C ALA A 160 -19.77 -15.61 4.26
N ALA A 161 -20.15 -16.43 5.26
CA ALA A 161 -21.53 -16.55 5.73
C ALA A 161 -22.02 -15.25 6.43
N ILE A 162 -21.13 -14.58 7.16
CA ILE A 162 -21.43 -13.30 7.82
C ILE A 162 -21.62 -12.21 6.76
N ASN A 163 -20.69 -12.10 5.80
CA ASN A 163 -20.78 -11.11 4.73
C ASN A 163 -22.03 -11.30 3.86
N ALA A 164 -22.50 -12.54 3.70
CA ALA A 164 -23.77 -12.87 3.05
C ALA A 164 -25.01 -12.64 3.94
N GLY A 165 -24.84 -12.22 5.20
CA GLY A 165 -25.94 -11.99 6.15
C GLY A 165 -26.56 -13.25 6.73
N SER A 166 -25.99 -14.44 6.51
CA SER A 166 -26.54 -15.71 6.99
C SER A 166 -26.05 -16.10 8.42
N LYS A 167 -25.05 -15.40 8.93
CA LYS A 167 -24.53 -15.54 10.31
C LYS A 167 -24.29 -14.18 10.95
N PRO A 168 -24.37 -14.08 12.28
CA PRO A 168 -24.06 -12.83 12.98
C PRO A 168 -22.54 -12.59 13.05
N PRO A 169 -22.06 -11.31 13.07
CA PRO A 169 -20.63 -10.97 13.18
C PRO A 169 -19.92 -11.58 14.37
N SER A 170 -20.65 -11.89 15.46
CA SER A 170 -20.12 -12.53 16.67
C SER A 170 -19.53 -13.92 16.44
N GLU A 171 -19.95 -14.61 15.36
CA GLU A 171 -19.46 -15.94 14.99
C GLU A 171 -18.22 -15.93 14.10
N LEU A 172 -17.67 -14.75 13.77
CA LEU A 172 -16.41 -14.65 13.03
C LEU A 172 -15.30 -15.41 13.75
N GLY A 173 -14.50 -16.18 13.00
CA GLY A 173 -13.38 -16.97 13.50
C GLY A 173 -12.23 -16.13 14.05
N VAL A 174 -12.54 -15.10 14.84
CA VAL A 174 -11.58 -14.23 15.52
C VAL A 174 -11.97 -14.05 16.99
N LYS A 175 -10.99 -14.15 17.90
CA LYS A 175 -11.28 -14.11 19.34
C LYS A 175 -10.05 -13.57 20.11
N ALA A 176 -10.29 -12.70 21.08
CA ALA A 176 -9.31 -12.35 22.09
C ALA A 176 -9.28 -13.46 23.16
N LEU A 177 -8.12 -14.07 23.36
CA LEU A 177 -7.92 -15.03 24.45
C LEU A 177 -7.63 -14.30 25.76
N ASP A 178 -6.92 -13.19 25.65
CA ASP A 178 -6.68 -12.18 26.68
C ASP A 178 -6.41 -10.83 25.99
N ALA A 179 -6.05 -9.80 26.75
CA ALA A 179 -5.83 -8.45 26.22
C ALA A 179 -4.74 -8.39 25.12
N HIS A 180 -3.80 -9.32 25.11
CA HIS A 180 -2.64 -9.29 24.21
C HIS A 180 -2.48 -10.54 23.35
N THR A 181 -3.48 -11.43 23.33
CA THR A 181 -3.45 -12.66 22.56
C THR A 181 -4.68 -12.76 21.67
N LEU A 182 -4.47 -12.59 20.37
CA LEU A 182 -5.49 -12.70 19.33
C LEU A 182 -5.40 -14.08 18.69
N GLN A 183 -6.52 -14.80 18.64
CA GLN A 183 -6.64 -16.07 17.93
C GLN A 183 -7.48 -15.88 16.67
N VAL A 184 -7.00 -16.41 15.54
CA VAL A 184 -7.68 -16.42 14.25
C VAL A 184 -7.83 -17.86 13.77
N THR A 185 -9.05 -18.29 13.52
CA THR A 185 -9.37 -19.62 12.99
C THR A 185 -9.75 -19.52 11.53
N LEU A 186 -9.14 -20.33 10.69
CA LEU A 186 -9.42 -20.43 9.26
C LEU A 186 -10.30 -21.64 8.98
N SER A 187 -11.16 -21.55 7.96
CA SER A 187 -11.94 -22.67 7.42
C SER A 187 -11.06 -23.64 6.61
N GLU A 188 -10.03 -23.12 5.97
CA GLU A 188 -9.08 -23.85 5.13
C GLU A 188 -7.65 -23.33 5.34
N PRO A 189 -6.60 -24.12 5.03
CA PRO A 189 -5.21 -23.66 5.10
C PRO A 189 -4.97 -22.49 4.14
N ASN A 190 -4.30 -21.45 4.60
CA ASN A 190 -3.94 -20.28 3.81
C ASN A 190 -2.46 -19.90 3.98
N ALA A 191 -1.64 -20.25 2.99
CA ALA A 191 -0.21 -19.92 2.97
C ALA A 191 0.08 -18.42 2.82
N TYR A 192 -0.92 -17.62 2.44
CA TYR A 192 -0.80 -16.18 2.20
C TYR A 192 -1.38 -15.31 3.30
N LEU A 193 -1.91 -15.90 4.38
CA LEU A 193 -2.59 -15.17 5.45
C LEU A 193 -1.77 -13.97 5.95
N LEU A 194 -0.49 -14.18 6.28
CA LEU A 194 0.36 -13.10 6.81
C LEU A 194 0.50 -11.93 5.83
N LYS A 195 0.57 -12.21 4.52
CA LYS A 195 0.60 -11.18 3.48
C LYS A 195 -0.73 -10.44 3.33
N GLN A 196 -1.84 -11.10 3.61
CA GLN A 196 -3.16 -10.46 3.60
C GLN A 196 -3.37 -9.58 4.84
N LEU A 197 -2.77 -9.94 5.98
CA LEU A 197 -2.90 -9.18 7.22
C LEU A 197 -2.11 -7.86 7.27
N VAL A 198 -1.35 -7.51 6.24
CA VAL A 198 -0.70 -6.18 6.12
C VAL A 198 -1.58 -5.15 5.42
N HIS A 199 -2.74 -5.55 4.88
CA HIS A 199 -3.62 -4.65 4.13
C HIS A 199 -4.50 -3.81 5.06
N PHE A 200 -4.79 -2.57 4.68
CA PHE A 200 -5.46 -1.60 5.54
C PHE A 200 -6.89 -1.97 6.02
N PRO A 201 -7.73 -2.74 5.32
CA PRO A 201 -9.07 -3.07 5.81
C PRO A 201 -9.08 -3.84 7.14
N VAL A 202 -7.97 -4.54 7.45
CA VAL A 202 -7.84 -5.33 8.68
C VAL A 202 -7.09 -4.59 9.80
N LEU A 203 -6.88 -3.28 9.65
CA LEU A 203 -6.37 -2.43 10.73
C LEU A 203 -7.35 -2.39 11.90
N PRO A 204 -6.86 -2.29 13.16
CA PRO A 204 -7.73 -2.12 14.30
C PRO A 204 -8.34 -0.71 14.31
N VAL A 205 -9.54 -0.57 14.86
CA VAL A 205 -10.16 0.72 15.15
C VAL A 205 -10.54 0.78 16.62
N ASN A 206 -10.44 1.97 17.24
CA ASN A 206 -10.78 2.14 18.64
C ASN A 206 -12.31 2.06 18.82
N ARG A 207 -12.77 0.95 19.41
CA ARG A 207 -14.20 0.66 19.60
C ARG A 207 -14.95 1.80 20.31
N LYS A 208 -14.37 2.31 21.41
CA LYS A 208 -15.03 3.35 22.22
C LYS A 208 -15.32 4.60 21.40
N VAL A 209 -14.34 5.02 20.60
CA VAL A 209 -14.44 6.23 19.78
C VAL A 209 -15.43 6.03 18.63
N VAL A 210 -15.36 4.88 17.94
CA VAL A 210 -16.31 4.55 16.86
C VAL A 210 -17.75 4.49 17.39
N GLU A 211 -17.99 3.84 18.53
CA GLU A 211 -19.35 3.74 19.13
C GLU A 211 -19.84 5.09 19.66
N GLN A 212 -18.95 5.93 20.20
CA GLN A 212 -19.30 7.23 20.77
C GLN A 212 -19.66 8.26 19.71
N TYR A 213 -18.88 8.33 18.61
CA TYR A 213 -18.99 9.42 17.63
C TYR A 213 -19.61 8.99 16.30
N GLY A 214 -19.86 7.69 16.10
CA GLY A 214 -20.47 7.16 14.87
C GLY A 214 -19.70 7.61 13.64
N LYS A 215 -20.36 8.19 12.65
CA LYS A 215 -19.73 8.66 11.40
C LYS A 215 -18.67 9.77 11.59
N ASN A 216 -18.71 10.47 12.72
CA ASN A 216 -17.82 11.60 12.99
C ASN A 216 -16.52 11.19 13.72
N TRP A 217 -16.29 9.91 13.97
CA TRP A 217 -15.11 9.44 14.69
C TRP A 217 -13.80 9.73 13.94
N THR A 218 -13.86 9.89 12.61
CA THR A 218 -12.70 10.22 11.75
C THR A 218 -12.39 11.71 11.68
N GLN A 219 -13.20 12.57 12.30
CA GLN A 219 -12.92 14.00 12.38
C GLN A 219 -11.72 14.27 13.30
N PRO A 220 -10.86 15.27 13.02
CA PRO A 220 -9.65 15.54 13.81
C PRO A 220 -9.89 15.63 15.32
N ALA A 221 -11.02 16.23 15.73
CA ALA A 221 -11.38 16.38 17.15
C ALA A 221 -11.67 15.05 17.88
N HIS A 222 -11.95 13.97 17.14
CA HIS A 222 -12.36 12.68 17.69
C HIS A 222 -11.45 11.53 17.26
N PHE A 223 -10.59 11.78 16.30
CA PHE A 223 -9.75 10.75 15.71
C PHE A 223 -8.78 10.12 16.72
N VAL A 224 -8.77 8.81 16.78
CA VAL A 224 -7.84 8.04 17.60
C VAL A 224 -7.23 6.93 16.73
N GLY A 225 -5.94 7.05 16.47
CA GLY A 225 -5.12 6.06 15.78
C GLY A 225 -4.10 5.42 16.73
N ASN A 226 -3.41 4.39 16.24
CA ASN A 226 -2.37 3.68 16.99
C ASN A 226 -1.03 3.65 16.25
N GLY A 227 -0.90 4.46 15.18
CA GLY A 227 0.30 4.58 14.36
C GLY A 227 1.33 5.56 14.90
N ALA A 228 2.41 5.75 14.12
CA ALA A 228 3.52 6.65 14.43
C ALA A 228 3.11 8.12 14.47
N PHE A 229 2.00 8.47 13.83
CA PHE A 229 1.44 9.82 13.80
C PHE A 229 -0.01 9.82 14.28
N ARG A 230 -0.50 11.00 14.66
CA ARG A 230 -1.89 11.29 15.01
C ARG A 230 -2.45 12.34 14.06
N LEU A 231 -3.74 12.26 13.74
CA LEU A 231 -4.40 13.27 12.92
C LEU A 231 -4.47 14.60 13.69
N SER A 232 -3.93 15.67 13.07
CA SER A 232 -3.94 17.03 13.62
C SER A 232 -4.96 17.89 12.91
N GLU A 233 -5.03 17.82 11.58
CA GLU A 233 -5.91 18.65 10.77
C GLU A 233 -6.40 17.89 9.54
N TRP A 234 -7.63 18.13 9.14
CA TRP A 234 -8.18 17.69 7.86
C TRP A 234 -9.07 18.80 7.29
N VAL A 235 -8.53 19.48 6.29
CA VAL A 235 -9.25 20.51 5.53
C VAL A 235 -9.57 19.94 4.16
N VAL A 236 -10.84 19.69 3.91
CA VAL A 236 -11.32 19.02 2.69
C VAL A 236 -10.85 19.75 1.43
N ASN A 237 -10.29 19.01 0.48
CA ASN A 237 -9.67 19.49 -0.76
C ASN A 237 -8.47 20.42 -0.57
N GLU A 238 -7.91 20.53 0.62
CA GLU A 238 -6.74 21.36 0.88
C GLU A 238 -5.59 20.52 1.42
N LYS A 239 -5.77 19.85 2.55
CA LYS A 239 -4.71 19.06 3.20
C LYS A 239 -5.22 18.11 4.28
N VAL A 240 -4.45 17.06 4.52
CA VAL A 240 -4.47 16.29 5.77
C VAL A 240 -3.13 16.46 6.45
N VAL A 241 -3.12 16.84 7.73
CA VAL A 241 -1.91 17.02 8.53
C VAL A 241 -1.88 15.99 9.65
N VAL A 242 -0.76 15.29 9.74
CA VAL A 242 -0.51 14.35 10.83
C VAL A 242 0.76 14.78 11.58
N GLU A 243 0.71 14.64 12.91
CA GLU A 243 1.81 14.98 13.81
C GLU A 243 2.31 13.72 14.53
N ARG A 244 3.60 13.70 14.85
CA ARG A 244 4.22 12.61 15.59
C ARG A 244 3.42 12.24 16.83
N ASN A 245 3.15 10.94 16.99
CA ASN A 245 2.45 10.40 18.14
C ASN A 245 3.46 9.99 19.23
N PRO A 246 3.59 10.74 20.34
CA PRO A 246 4.55 10.42 21.38
C PRO A 246 4.22 9.13 22.16
N LEU A 247 2.98 8.62 22.01
CA LEU A 247 2.51 7.39 22.63
C LEU A 247 2.70 6.13 21.78
N TYR A 248 3.17 6.31 20.53
CA TYR A 248 3.48 5.18 19.67
C TYR A 248 4.58 4.32 20.28
N TRP A 249 4.41 3.01 20.29
CA TRP A 249 5.33 2.09 20.97
C TRP A 249 6.76 2.17 20.42
N ASP A 250 6.92 2.51 19.12
CA ASP A 250 8.21 2.67 18.43
C ASP A 250 8.52 4.16 18.13
N ASN A 251 8.01 5.06 18.96
CA ASN A 251 8.21 6.51 18.78
C ASN A 251 9.68 6.91 18.76
N ALA A 252 10.56 6.19 19.46
CA ALA A 252 12.00 6.45 19.44
C ALA A 252 12.60 6.37 18.02
N ASN A 253 12.05 5.53 17.16
CA ASN A 253 12.48 5.33 15.78
C ASN A 253 11.73 6.21 14.77
N THR A 254 10.83 7.07 15.21
CA THR A 254 10.11 8.01 14.33
C THR A 254 10.90 9.30 14.20
N VAL A 255 11.39 9.61 13.00
CA VAL A 255 12.24 10.80 12.74
C VAL A 255 11.40 12.04 12.48
N LEU A 256 10.38 11.94 11.61
CA LEU A 256 9.55 13.08 11.25
C LEU A 256 8.64 13.51 12.40
N ASN A 257 8.45 14.81 12.56
CA ASN A 257 7.53 15.39 13.53
C ASN A 257 6.16 15.70 12.93
N LYS A 258 6.11 15.96 11.61
CA LYS A 258 4.87 16.31 10.90
C LYS A 258 4.92 15.83 9.45
N VAL A 259 3.79 15.37 8.94
CA VAL A 259 3.57 15.10 7.52
C VAL A 259 2.31 15.81 7.07
N THR A 260 2.42 16.54 5.95
CA THR A 260 1.27 17.20 5.28
C THR A 260 1.00 16.51 3.96
N PHE A 261 -0.18 15.94 3.81
CA PHE A 261 -0.67 15.32 2.58
C PHE A 261 -1.50 16.34 1.81
N LEU A 262 -1.10 16.63 0.58
CA LEU A 262 -1.84 17.53 -0.31
C LEU A 262 -2.59 16.70 -1.36
N PRO A 263 -3.90 16.94 -1.57
CA PRO A 263 -4.70 16.23 -2.58
C PRO A 263 -4.42 16.79 -3.98
N ILE A 264 -3.17 16.67 -4.42
CA ILE A 264 -2.69 17.15 -5.73
C ILE A 264 -1.97 16.05 -6.48
N GLN A 265 -2.04 16.10 -7.81
CA GLN A 265 -1.34 15.21 -8.72
C GLN A 265 -1.06 15.88 -10.06
N GLY A 266 -0.19 15.28 -10.88
CA GLY A 266 0.05 15.70 -12.25
C GLY A 266 0.83 17.00 -12.37
N PHE A 267 0.43 17.90 -13.29
CA PHE A 267 1.15 19.15 -13.54
C PHE A 267 1.21 20.10 -12.34
N PRO A 268 0.15 20.31 -11.55
CA PRO A 268 0.22 21.10 -10.33
C PRO A 268 1.21 20.55 -9.30
N GLU A 269 1.29 19.22 -9.16
CA GLU A 269 2.25 18.56 -8.29
C GLU A 269 3.70 18.86 -8.71
N VAL A 270 4.01 18.69 -10.00
CA VAL A 270 5.34 18.95 -10.56
C VAL A 270 5.73 20.42 -10.41
N ALA A 271 4.77 21.34 -10.58
CA ALA A 271 5.02 22.77 -10.38
C ALA A 271 5.40 23.09 -8.92
N ARG A 272 4.66 22.55 -7.94
CA ARG A 272 4.95 22.72 -6.52
C ARG A 272 6.25 22.03 -6.08
N PHE A 273 6.55 20.84 -6.62
CA PHE A 273 7.82 20.16 -6.39
C PHE A 273 9.00 21.04 -6.86
N ARG A 274 8.91 21.63 -8.05
CA ARG A 274 9.95 22.54 -8.57
C ARG A 274 10.09 23.84 -7.77
N ALA A 275 9.00 24.29 -7.15
CA ALA A 275 9.00 25.45 -6.26
C ALA A 275 9.55 25.14 -4.85
N GLY A 276 9.81 23.85 -4.53
CA GLY A 276 10.23 23.42 -3.20
C GLY A 276 9.09 23.42 -2.17
N GLU A 277 7.84 23.42 -2.62
CA GLU A 277 6.65 23.36 -1.76
C GLU A 277 6.21 21.94 -1.44
N VAL A 278 6.72 20.96 -2.17
CA VAL A 278 6.45 19.51 -2.02
C VAL A 278 7.78 18.78 -2.13
N GLU A 279 8.08 17.93 -1.16
CA GLU A 279 9.31 17.13 -1.14
C GLU A 279 9.12 15.74 -1.74
N LEU A 280 7.89 15.18 -1.70
CA LEU A 280 7.58 13.86 -2.22
C LEU A 280 6.37 13.90 -3.15
N GLY A 281 6.57 13.54 -4.41
CA GLY A 281 5.51 13.44 -5.41
C GLY A 281 4.67 12.18 -5.26
N TYR A 282 3.45 12.21 -5.82
CA TYR A 282 2.54 11.08 -5.91
C TYR A 282 2.69 10.32 -7.22
N THR A 283 2.67 11.05 -8.36
CA THR A 283 2.79 10.46 -9.69
C THR A 283 3.37 11.44 -10.70
N THR A 284 4.08 10.90 -11.69
CA THR A 284 4.67 11.71 -12.76
C THR A 284 3.77 11.71 -13.98
N PRO A 285 3.35 12.89 -14.50
CA PRO A 285 2.65 12.96 -15.79
C PRO A 285 3.48 12.31 -16.90
N PRO A 286 2.89 11.41 -17.72
CA PRO A 286 3.59 10.76 -18.82
C PRO A 286 4.31 11.73 -19.76
N GLU A 287 3.69 12.88 -20.01
CA GLU A 287 4.22 13.93 -20.90
C GLU A 287 5.51 14.56 -20.38
N LEU A 288 5.67 14.62 -19.05
CA LEU A 288 6.84 15.20 -18.40
C LEU A 288 7.90 14.18 -18.03
N TYR A 289 7.60 12.87 -18.13
CA TYR A 289 8.48 11.81 -17.62
C TYR A 289 9.89 11.90 -18.19
N GLN A 290 10.04 11.97 -19.52
CA GLN A 290 11.35 12.04 -20.17
C GLN A 290 12.14 13.31 -19.79
N GLN A 291 11.45 14.44 -19.69
CA GLN A 291 12.07 15.69 -19.25
C GLN A 291 12.52 15.61 -17.79
N LEU A 292 11.66 15.12 -16.90
CA LEU A 292 11.97 14.97 -15.48
C LEU A 292 13.08 13.95 -15.26
N LYS A 293 13.08 12.83 -15.98
CA LYS A 293 14.15 11.83 -15.94
C LYS A 293 15.51 12.44 -16.26
N LYS A 294 15.55 13.30 -17.29
CA LYS A 294 16.77 13.99 -17.70
C LYS A 294 17.23 15.03 -16.68
N THR A 295 16.31 15.74 -16.03
CA THR A 295 16.65 16.87 -15.13
C THR A 295 16.86 16.44 -13.68
N LEU A 296 16.13 15.46 -13.20
CA LEU A 296 16.18 14.98 -11.81
C LEU A 296 17.08 13.75 -11.63
N GLY A 297 17.27 12.96 -12.69
CA GLY A 297 18.01 11.70 -12.64
C GLY A 297 17.30 10.61 -11.83
N ASP A 298 17.97 9.45 -11.68
CA ASP A 298 17.40 8.26 -11.03
C ASP A 298 17.31 8.37 -9.50
N GLN A 299 17.99 9.33 -8.91
CA GLN A 299 17.95 9.53 -7.45
C GLN A 299 16.68 10.25 -6.98
N GLN A 300 16.14 11.16 -7.79
CA GLN A 300 14.95 11.94 -7.46
C GLN A 300 13.71 11.46 -8.20
N LEU A 301 13.85 10.89 -9.40
CA LEU A 301 12.76 10.26 -10.14
C LEU A 301 12.93 8.74 -10.12
N VAL A 302 12.38 8.10 -9.10
CA VAL A 302 12.44 6.65 -8.93
C VAL A 302 11.34 5.98 -9.73
N THR A 303 11.71 5.02 -10.58
CA THR A 303 10.76 4.19 -11.34
C THR A 303 10.88 2.75 -10.87
N TYR A 304 9.77 2.16 -10.43
CA TYR A 304 9.73 0.78 -9.98
C TYR A 304 8.52 0.04 -10.57
N PRO A 305 8.63 -1.29 -10.83
CA PRO A 305 7.52 -2.07 -11.36
C PRO A 305 6.43 -2.24 -10.31
N LEU A 306 5.17 -2.10 -10.73
CA LEU A 306 4.01 -2.49 -9.94
C LEU A 306 3.59 -3.92 -10.32
N LEU A 307 3.10 -4.69 -9.36
CA LEU A 307 2.45 -5.98 -9.60
C LEU A 307 1.02 -5.77 -10.12
N SER A 308 0.93 -5.09 -11.26
CA SER A 308 -0.33 -4.69 -11.87
C SER A 308 -0.28 -4.95 -13.38
N THR A 309 -1.41 -5.38 -13.93
CA THR A 309 -1.58 -5.62 -15.36
C THR A 309 -2.80 -4.86 -15.87
N SER A 310 -2.58 -4.00 -16.86
CA SER A 310 -3.67 -3.35 -17.58
C SER A 310 -4.17 -4.26 -18.69
N TYR A 311 -5.51 -4.39 -18.82
CA TYR A 311 -6.13 -5.29 -19.79
C TYR A 311 -7.47 -4.75 -20.29
N PHE A 312 -7.91 -5.24 -21.43
CA PHE A 312 -9.27 -5.07 -21.94
C PHE A 312 -10.13 -6.22 -21.45
N ALA A 313 -11.20 -5.91 -20.71
CA ALA A 313 -12.18 -6.90 -20.28
C ALA A 313 -13.26 -7.09 -21.35
N PHE A 314 -13.59 -8.34 -21.68
CA PHE A 314 -14.65 -8.70 -22.58
C PHE A 314 -15.84 -9.30 -21.84
N ASN A 315 -17.07 -8.88 -22.18
CA ASN A 315 -18.26 -9.55 -21.68
C ASN A 315 -18.47 -10.88 -22.42
N ASN A 316 -17.94 -11.96 -21.85
CA ASN A 316 -17.98 -13.31 -22.44
C ASN A 316 -19.39 -13.91 -22.55
N ARG A 317 -20.41 -13.27 -21.97
CA ARG A 317 -21.80 -13.69 -22.05
C ARG A 317 -22.57 -13.09 -23.25
N GLN A 318 -21.92 -12.13 -23.94
CA GLN A 318 -22.54 -11.43 -25.07
C GLN A 318 -21.74 -11.64 -26.36
N THR A 319 -22.51 -11.81 -27.47
CA THR A 319 -21.97 -11.80 -28.83
C THR A 319 -21.39 -10.41 -29.12
N PRO A 320 -20.21 -10.28 -29.79
CA PRO A 320 -19.42 -11.38 -30.36
C PRO A 320 -18.36 -11.96 -29.39
N PHE A 321 -18.27 -11.50 -28.16
CA PHE A 321 -17.20 -11.84 -27.23
C PHE A 321 -17.40 -13.20 -26.53
N ASN A 322 -18.54 -13.85 -26.68
CA ASN A 322 -18.75 -15.24 -26.29
C ASN A 322 -17.90 -16.21 -27.11
N ASP A 323 -17.51 -15.85 -28.36
CA ASP A 323 -16.55 -16.61 -29.16
C ASP A 323 -15.11 -16.34 -28.74
N VAL A 324 -14.41 -17.41 -28.36
CA VAL A 324 -12.99 -17.31 -27.93
C VAL A 324 -12.08 -16.86 -29.06
N ARG A 325 -12.40 -17.20 -30.32
CA ARG A 325 -11.61 -16.81 -31.51
C ARG A 325 -11.58 -15.29 -31.68
N VAL A 326 -12.73 -14.62 -31.45
CA VAL A 326 -12.82 -13.15 -31.49
C VAL A 326 -11.91 -12.53 -30.42
N ARG A 327 -11.96 -13.01 -29.18
CA ARG A 327 -11.12 -12.50 -28.10
C ARG A 327 -9.63 -12.70 -28.37
N GLN A 328 -9.26 -13.87 -28.88
CA GLN A 328 -7.88 -14.19 -29.26
C GLN A 328 -7.41 -13.29 -30.42
N ALA A 329 -8.23 -13.09 -31.45
CA ALA A 329 -7.91 -12.21 -32.58
C ALA A 329 -7.65 -10.77 -32.12
N LEU A 330 -8.52 -10.22 -31.26
CA LEU A 330 -8.34 -8.87 -30.73
C LEU A 330 -7.05 -8.75 -29.88
N ASN A 331 -6.70 -9.79 -29.11
CA ASN A 331 -5.48 -9.80 -28.33
C ASN A 331 -4.21 -9.89 -29.21
N LEU A 332 -4.22 -10.72 -30.25
CA LEU A 332 -3.09 -10.90 -31.18
C LEU A 332 -2.86 -9.68 -32.08
N ALA A 333 -3.91 -8.92 -32.39
CA ALA A 333 -3.84 -7.74 -33.23
C ALA A 333 -3.27 -6.51 -32.53
N LEU A 334 -3.01 -6.57 -31.22
CA LEU A 334 -2.37 -5.49 -30.47
C LEU A 334 -0.84 -5.61 -30.47
N ASP A 335 -0.17 -4.58 -30.93
CA ASP A 335 1.28 -4.42 -30.82
C ASP A 335 1.62 -3.87 -29.43
N LYS A 336 1.65 -4.78 -28.44
CA LYS A 336 1.83 -4.45 -27.01
C LYS A 336 3.13 -3.72 -26.73
N GLU A 337 4.18 -4.04 -27.48
CA GLU A 337 5.49 -3.39 -27.43
C GLU A 337 5.40 -1.91 -27.83
N ILE A 338 4.55 -1.58 -28.81
CA ILE A 338 4.31 -0.20 -29.25
C ILE A 338 3.51 0.54 -28.16
N ILE A 339 2.47 -0.10 -27.61
CA ILE A 339 1.68 0.50 -26.53
C ILE A 339 2.58 0.79 -25.32
N ALA A 340 3.33 -0.18 -24.84
CA ALA A 340 4.20 -0.04 -23.67
C ALA A 340 5.35 0.95 -23.90
N GLY A 341 6.07 0.80 -25.03
CA GLY A 341 7.31 1.54 -25.25
C GLY A 341 7.14 2.91 -25.92
N LYS A 342 6.11 3.11 -26.77
CA LYS A 342 5.94 4.34 -27.54
C LYS A 342 4.71 5.17 -27.13
N VAL A 343 3.59 4.52 -26.82
CA VAL A 343 2.37 5.24 -26.41
C VAL A 343 2.49 5.68 -24.95
N LEU A 344 3.00 4.81 -24.08
CA LEU A 344 3.24 5.07 -22.66
C LEU A 344 4.67 5.60 -22.43
N GLY A 345 5.69 4.79 -22.69
CA GLY A 345 7.09 5.23 -22.76
C GLY A 345 7.78 5.56 -21.44
N TYR A 346 7.26 5.09 -20.28
CA TYR A 346 7.86 5.36 -18.97
C TYR A 346 8.09 4.09 -18.13
N GLY A 347 8.46 2.99 -18.79
CA GLY A 347 8.96 1.78 -18.14
C GLY A 347 7.99 0.61 -18.13
N GLN A 348 6.77 0.75 -18.65
CA GLN A 348 5.82 -0.35 -18.76
C GLN A 348 6.38 -1.47 -19.66
N GLN A 349 6.01 -2.70 -19.33
CA GLN A 349 6.38 -3.89 -20.07
C GLN A 349 5.17 -4.46 -20.83
N PRO A 350 5.35 -5.00 -22.05
CA PRO A 350 4.28 -5.71 -22.74
C PRO A 350 3.87 -6.96 -21.95
N ALA A 351 2.56 -7.09 -21.64
CA ALA A 351 2.04 -8.22 -20.88
C ALA A 351 1.59 -9.37 -21.79
N TRP A 352 2.24 -10.52 -21.67
CA TRP A 352 1.88 -11.77 -22.37
C TRP A 352 1.17 -12.76 -21.47
N THR A 353 1.06 -12.46 -20.17
CA THR A 353 0.30 -13.20 -19.16
C THR A 353 -0.47 -12.22 -18.30
N PHE A 354 -1.52 -12.71 -17.63
CA PHE A 354 -2.28 -11.87 -16.70
C PHE A 354 -1.49 -11.54 -15.44
N THR A 355 -0.78 -12.52 -14.88
CA THR A 355 0.09 -12.30 -13.71
C THR A 355 1.41 -11.66 -14.16
N PRO A 356 1.79 -10.48 -13.62
CA PRO A 356 3.03 -9.82 -13.98
C PRO A 356 4.25 -10.56 -13.43
N THR A 357 5.41 -10.31 -14.03
CA THR A 357 6.70 -10.74 -13.49
C THR A 357 6.96 -10.08 -12.13
N GLY A 358 7.59 -10.81 -11.21
CA GLY A 358 7.88 -10.33 -9.85
C GLY A 358 6.81 -10.66 -8.81
N ALA A 359 5.64 -11.19 -9.19
CA ALA A 359 4.73 -11.81 -8.23
C ALA A 359 5.41 -12.99 -7.55
N GLY A 360 5.49 -12.99 -6.22
CA GLY A 360 6.34 -13.86 -5.42
C GLY A 360 6.29 -15.35 -5.85
N GLY A 361 7.41 -15.86 -6.35
CA GLY A 361 7.56 -17.22 -6.82
C GLY A 361 6.92 -17.53 -8.18
N TYR A 362 6.19 -16.61 -8.80
CA TYR A 362 5.59 -16.83 -10.11
C TYR A 362 6.66 -16.84 -11.20
N ARG A 363 6.71 -17.95 -11.95
CA ARG A 363 7.54 -18.05 -13.15
C ARG A 363 6.66 -17.75 -14.36
N LEU A 364 7.05 -16.72 -15.12
CA LEU A 364 6.38 -16.34 -16.35
C LEU A 364 6.31 -17.51 -17.32
N GLN A 365 5.12 -17.98 -17.64
CA GLN A 365 4.85 -18.89 -18.72
C GLN A 365 4.25 -18.09 -19.87
N ALA A 366 5.12 -17.48 -20.67
CA ALA A 366 4.67 -16.76 -21.85
C ALA A 366 3.95 -17.72 -22.79
N GLY A 367 2.70 -17.41 -23.14
CA GLY A 367 1.95 -18.18 -24.14
C GLY A 367 2.64 -18.14 -25.52
N ALA A 368 2.30 -19.06 -26.40
CA ALA A 368 2.88 -19.20 -27.75
C ALA A 368 2.94 -17.87 -28.52
N ALA A 369 1.99 -16.96 -28.32
CA ALA A 369 1.93 -15.65 -28.96
C ALA A 369 3.11 -14.73 -28.64
N ALA A 370 3.78 -14.92 -27.51
CA ALA A 370 4.97 -14.10 -27.13
C ALA A 370 6.19 -14.37 -28.00
N GLY A 371 6.27 -15.57 -28.60
CA GLY A 371 7.37 -15.96 -29.50
C GLY A 371 7.11 -15.63 -30.97
N LEU A 372 5.93 -15.10 -31.32
CA LEU A 372 5.58 -14.76 -32.69
C LEU A 372 6.00 -13.34 -33.07
N THR A 373 6.37 -13.12 -34.34
CA THR A 373 6.56 -11.76 -34.85
C THR A 373 5.21 -11.03 -34.94
N PRO A 374 5.20 -9.68 -34.99
CA PRO A 374 3.97 -8.92 -35.18
C PRO A 374 3.18 -9.38 -36.43
N GLU A 375 3.86 -9.64 -37.56
CA GLU A 375 3.26 -10.09 -38.80
C GLU A 375 2.57 -11.47 -38.64
N GLN A 376 3.22 -12.40 -37.93
CA GLN A 376 2.65 -13.71 -37.64
C GLN A 376 1.41 -13.60 -36.72
N ARG A 377 1.47 -12.75 -35.68
CA ARG A 377 0.33 -12.47 -34.80
C ARG A 377 -0.85 -11.91 -35.59
N HIS A 378 -0.61 -10.91 -36.45
CA HIS A 378 -1.66 -10.27 -37.26
C HIS A 378 -2.28 -11.25 -38.28
N ALA A 379 -1.46 -12.09 -38.91
CA ALA A 379 -1.97 -13.12 -39.83
C ALA A 379 -2.88 -14.13 -39.09
N GLN A 380 -2.45 -14.61 -37.95
CA GLN A 380 -3.26 -15.51 -37.12
C GLN A 380 -4.55 -14.81 -36.62
N ALA A 381 -4.48 -13.54 -36.25
CA ALA A 381 -5.63 -12.77 -35.83
C ALA A 381 -6.71 -12.66 -36.91
N LYS A 382 -6.29 -12.34 -38.16
CA LYS A 382 -7.18 -12.32 -39.33
C LYS A 382 -7.82 -13.67 -39.60
N GLN A 383 -7.04 -14.75 -39.54
CA GLN A 383 -7.55 -16.09 -39.69
C GLN A 383 -8.66 -16.43 -38.67
N LEU A 384 -8.39 -16.16 -37.37
CA LEU A 384 -9.35 -16.42 -36.30
C LEU A 384 -10.65 -15.63 -36.47
N LEU A 385 -10.58 -14.37 -36.92
CA LEU A 385 -11.77 -13.57 -37.22
C LEU A 385 -12.57 -14.13 -38.40
N ALA A 386 -11.88 -14.52 -39.47
CA ALA A 386 -12.52 -15.13 -40.63
C ALA A 386 -13.26 -16.45 -40.24
N GLU A 387 -12.59 -17.29 -39.44
CA GLU A 387 -13.19 -18.52 -38.91
C GLU A 387 -14.40 -18.25 -37.99
N ALA A 388 -14.43 -17.08 -37.30
CA ALA A 388 -15.55 -16.62 -36.50
C ALA A 388 -16.63 -15.91 -37.31
N GLY A 389 -16.50 -15.82 -38.64
CA GLY A 389 -17.49 -15.25 -39.56
C GLY A 389 -17.39 -13.75 -39.80
N PHE A 390 -16.28 -13.12 -39.39
CA PHE A 390 -16.03 -11.68 -39.62
C PHE A 390 -15.02 -11.47 -40.74
N ASN A 391 -15.38 -10.60 -41.70
CA ASN A 391 -14.58 -10.25 -42.86
C ASN A 391 -14.96 -8.84 -43.37
N ALA A 392 -14.47 -8.43 -44.53
CA ALA A 392 -14.74 -7.10 -45.10
C ALA A 392 -16.23 -6.84 -45.35
N GLU A 393 -17.03 -7.88 -45.71
CA GLU A 393 -18.47 -7.76 -45.91
C GLU A 393 -19.24 -7.76 -44.60
N HIS A 394 -18.74 -8.45 -43.60
CA HIS A 394 -19.32 -8.60 -42.27
C HIS A 394 -18.30 -8.17 -41.20
N PRO A 395 -17.99 -6.85 -41.06
CA PRO A 395 -16.97 -6.39 -40.18
C PRO A 395 -17.36 -6.49 -38.70
N LEU A 396 -16.41 -6.86 -37.84
CA LEU A 396 -16.58 -6.82 -36.41
C LEU A 396 -16.78 -5.38 -35.93
N ARG A 397 -17.89 -5.11 -35.23
CA ARG A 397 -18.22 -3.81 -34.65
C ARG A 397 -18.47 -3.95 -33.16
N PHE A 398 -17.82 -3.10 -32.36
CA PHE A 398 -18.02 -3.05 -30.91
C PHE A 398 -17.65 -1.69 -30.32
N THR A 399 -18.10 -1.45 -29.09
CA THR A 399 -17.78 -0.23 -28.35
C THR A 399 -16.86 -0.55 -27.18
N VAL A 400 -15.85 0.28 -26.96
CA VAL A 400 -14.94 0.22 -25.79
C VAL A 400 -15.36 1.29 -24.79
N LEU A 401 -15.74 0.88 -23.59
CA LEU A 401 -15.96 1.76 -22.46
C LEU A 401 -14.65 1.95 -21.70
N TYR A 402 -14.30 3.18 -21.36
CA TYR A 402 -13.11 3.49 -20.58
C TYR A 402 -13.33 4.69 -19.68
N SER A 403 -12.53 4.82 -18.62
CA SER A 403 -12.57 5.95 -17.70
C SER A 403 -12.07 7.25 -18.35
N ASN A 404 -12.44 8.41 -17.82
CA ASN A 404 -11.96 9.71 -18.29
C ASN A 404 -10.51 10.01 -17.84
N ASP A 405 -9.65 9.00 -17.90
CA ASP A 405 -8.20 9.10 -17.64
C ASP A 405 -7.44 9.32 -18.95
N ALA A 406 -6.52 10.29 -18.97
CA ALA A 406 -5.78 10.66 -20.16
C ALA A 406 -4.86 9.53 -20.68
N THR A 407 -4.28 8.73 -19.78
CA THR A 407 -3.42 7.59 -20.12
C THR A 407 -4.23 6.46 -20.71
N ILE A 408 -5.36 6.11 -20.09
CA ILE A 408 -6.28 5.09 -20.60
C ILE A 408 -6.82 5.49 -21.97
N LYS A 409 -7.19 6.76 -22.16
CA LYS A 409 -7.63 7.28 -23.47
C LYS A 409 -6.58 7.08 -24.55
N LYS A 410 -5.29 7.33 -24.29
CA LYS A 410 -4.19 7.09 -25.25
C LYS A 410 -4.09 5.61 -25.63
N ILE A 411 -4.19 4.72 -24.63
CA ILE A 411 -4.16 3.25 -24.87
C ILE A 411 -5.32 2.84 -25.76
N VAL A 412 -6.54 3.28 -25.46
CA VAL A 412 -7.75 2.90 -26.21
C VAL A 412 -7.69 3.41 -27.65
N ILE A 413 -7.25 4.66 -27.88
CA ILE A 413 -7.08 5.21 -29.24
C ILE A 413 -6.04 4.40 -30.02
N ALA A 414 -4.90 4.08 -29.41
CA ALA A 414 -3.87 3.27 -30.05
C ALA A 414 -4.38 1.85 -30.38
N ALA A 415 -5.05 1.21 -29.44
CA ALA A 415 -5.64 -0.13 -29.64
C ALA A 415 -6.68 -0.12 -30.76
N ALA A 416 -7.58 0.87 -30.82
CA ALA A 416 -8.58 0.98 -31.88
C ALA A 416 -7.92 1.16 -33.27
N ALA A 417 -6.84 1.97 -33.35
CA ALA A 417 -6.09 2.12 -34.59
C ALA A 417 -5.39 0.82 -35.02
N MET A 418 -4.82 0.06 -34.07
CA MET A 418 -4.18 -1.23 -34.33
C MET A 418 -5.23 -2.27 -34.79
N TRP A 419 -6.36 -2.40 -34.13
CA TRP A 419 -7.43 -3.29 -34.54
C TRP A 419 -7.92 -2.96 -35.96
N LYS A 420 -8.16 -1.68 -36.26
CA LYS A 420 -8.56 -1.25 -37.61
C LYS A 420 -7.51 -1.55 -38.68
N LYS A 421 -6.23 -1.46 -38.33
CA LYS A 421 -5.12 -1.71 -39.27
C LYS A 421 -4.81 -3.19 -39.45
N ASN A 422 -4.83 -3.95 -38.35
CA ASN A 422 -4.28 -5.29 -38.30
C ASN A 422 -5.34 -6.39 -38.48
N LEU A 423 -6.62 -6.05 -38.44
CA LEU A 423 -7.77 -6.94 -38.68
C LEU A 423 -8.57 -6.51 -39.91
#